data_102667f2b7c78ff88d27f61c75ba30d7
#
_entry.id   102667f2b7c78ff88d27f61c75ba30d7
#
_cell.length_a   1.000
_cell.length_b   1.000
_cell.length_c   1.000
_cell.angle_alpha   90.00
_cell.angle_beta   90.00
_cell.angle_gamma   90.00
#
_symmetry.space_group_name_H-M   'P 1'
#
loop_
_entity.id
_entity.type
_entity.pdbx_description
1 polymer ?
#
loop_
_entity_poly.entity_id
_entity_poly.type
_entity_poly.pdbx_seq_one_letter_code
_entity_poly.pdbx_strand_id
1 'polypeptide(L)'
;MATNSIFNNTLSNTAQKFLDINTRRVGQSIERISSGIRVNRAADDVAGLAISEALRSDIRVLRQGVRNLNDGISLINVVEGALNEQSGAVIRLKELATQGASETLGASERQTLNLEIASLAAEIDRIAATTEFNSRTLLDGSLAQSVQASEQIFIQIGTDSQSASRINLNTELNISASNSTQLGINNLSVSTCKDSQSALDDIATALETLNFARGGAGAVQNRFVKSLGTLTVAIQNLTAADSTLRDADIAEELALLTRNQIIAMTSISMVGQTNLAGQDLLDIL
;
A
#
# COMPACT_ATOMS: atom_id res chain seq x y z
N MET A 1 50.68 -13.03 -46.38
CA MET A 1 50.16 -13.32 -47.71
C MET A 1 48.89 -14.13 -47.56
N ALA A 2 47.75 -13.60 -48.01
CA ALA A 2 46.49 -14.38 -47.98
C ALA A 2 46.59 -15.41 -49.13
N THR A 3 46.72 -16.68 -48.80
CA THR A 3 46.68 -17.78 -49.77
C THR A 3 45.24 -17.93 -50.23
N ASN A 4 44.92 -17.48 -51.46
CA ASN A 4 43.64 -17.74 -52.12
C ASN A 4 43.62 -19.25 -52.47
N SER A 5 42.98 -20.03 -51.60
CA SER A 5 42.77 -21.46 -51.82
C SER A 5 41.37 -21.64 -52.44
N ILE A 6 41.29 -22.30 -53.57
CA ILE A 6 40.04 -22.62 -54.27
C ILE A 6 39.12 -23.55 -53.48
N PHE A 7 39.70 -24.45 -52.68
CA PHE A 7 38.95 -25.39 -51.85
C PHE A 7 38.49 -24.82 -50.49
N ASN A 8 39.18 -23.76 -49.98
CA ASN A 8 38.82 -23.14 -48.72
C ASN A 8 38.87 -21.60 -48.87
N ASN A 9 37.74 -20.98 -49.19
CA ASN A 9 37.63 -19.54 -49.22
C ASN A 9 37.54 -18.95 -47.81
N THR A 10 38.70 -18.78 -47.16
CA THR A 10 38.81 -18.24 -45.80
C THR A 10 38.26 -16.83 -45.66
N LEU A 11 38.32 -16.02 -46.73
CA LEU A 11 37.77 -14.66 -46.78
C LEU A 11 36.23 -14.69 -46.73
N SER A 12 35.60 -15.57 -47.55
CA SER A 12 34.17 -15.76 -47.54
C SER A 12 33.66 -16.27 -46.17
N ASN A 13 34.33 -17.26 -45.58
CA ASN A 13 33.98 -17.77 -44.23
C ASN A 13 34.08 -16.67 -43.14
N THR A 14 35.11 -15.81 -43.23
CA THR A 14 35.27 -14.69 -42.30
C THR A 14 34.18 -13.63 -42.52
N ALA A 15 33.85 -13.31 -43.77
CA ALA A 15 32.77 -12.38 -44.09
C ALA A 15 31.40 -12.92 -43.63
N GLN A 16 31.11 -14.22 -43.79
CA GLN A 16 29.88 -14.87 -43.26
C GLN A 16 29.81 -14.81 -41.75
N LYS A 17 30.93 -15.07 -41.04
CA LYS A 17 30.97 -14.97 -39.58
C LYS A 17 30.63 -13.55 -39.09
N PHE A 18 31.16 -12.51 -39.77
CA PHE A 18 30.82 -11.13 -39.42
C PHE A 18 29.37 -10.78 -39.78
N LEU A 19 28.81 -11.29 -40.86
CA LEU A 19 27.43 -11.15 -41.21
C LEU A 19 26.52 -11.74 -40.14
N ASP A 20 26.78 -12.94 -39.66
CA ASP A 20 26.02 -13.61 -38.60
C ASP A 20 26.08 -12.83 -37.28
N ILE A 21 27.24 -12.27 -36.92
CA ILE A 21 27.40 -11.43 -35.74
C ILE A 21 26.55 -10.16 -35.84
N ASN A 22 26.61 -9.50 -37.01
CA ASN A 22 25.92 -8.22 -37.23
C ASN A 22 24.39 -8.45 -37.31
N THR A 23 23.93 -9.52 -37.93
CA THR A 23 22.50 -9.88 -37.96
C THR A 23 21.95 -10.16 -36.56
N ARG A 24 22.72 -10.87 -35.70
CA ARG A 24 22.37 -11.05 -34.29
C ARG A 24 22.28 -9.72 -33.53
N ARG A 25 23.22 -8.80 -33.74
CA ARG A 25 23.21 -7.45 -33.12
C ARG A 25 21.97 -6.64 -33.55
N VAL A 26 21.63 -6.70 -34.85
CA VAL A 26 20.37 -6.08 -35.35
C VAL A 26 19.17 -6.66 -34.62
N GLY A 27 19.08 -8.00 -34.47
CA GLY A 27 18.01 -8.66 -33.74
C GLY A 27 17.93 -8.22 -32.26
N GLN A 28 19.06 -8.09 -31.60
CA GLN A 28 19.12 -7.60 -30.19
C GLN A 28 18.64 -6.15 -30.08
N SER A 29 19.09 -5.25 -30.97
CA SER A 29 18.63 -3.85 -30.98
C SER A 29 17.12 -3.76 -31.23
N ILE A 30 16.56 -4.56 -32.15
CA ILE A 30 15.12 -4.62 -32.39
C ILE A 30 14.38 -5.10 -31.13
N GLU A 31 14.86 -6.13 -30.45
CA GLU A 31 14.27 -6.65 -29.23
C GLU A 31 14.25 -5.58 -28.12
N ARG A 32 15.35 -4.85 -27.90
CA ARG A 32 15.47 -3.77 -26.91
C ARG A 32 14.57 -2.58 -27.23
N ILE A 33 14.51 -2.16 -28.48
CA ILE A 33 13.63 -1.06 -28.91
C ILE A 33 12.18 -1.45 -28.76
N SER A 34 11.83 -2.68 -29.12
CA SER A 34 10.44 -3.17 -29.02
C SER A 34 9.97 -3.35 -27.58
N SER A 35 10.85 -3.77 -26.68
CA SER A 35 10.55 -3.94 -25.25
C SER A 35 10.70 -2.66 -24.43
N GLY A 36 11.50 -1.68 -24.91
CA GLY A 36 11.92 -0.51 -24.14
C GLY A 36 12.92 -0.84 -23.04
N ILE A 37 13.43 -2.08 -23.00
CA ILE A 37 14.24 -2.62 -21.89
C ILE A 37 15.62 -3.01 -22.40
N ARG A 38 16.67 -2.52 -21.74
CA ARG A 38 18.07 -2.83 -22.02
C ARG A 38 18.43 -4.27 -21.61
N VAL A 39 17.97 -4.69 -20.41
CA VAL A 39 18.22 -6.02 -19.86
C VAL A 39 16.91 -6.82 -19.93
N ASN A 40 16.76 -7.60 -21.01
CA ASN A 40 15.57 -8.40 -21.24
C ASN A 40 15.74 -9.87 -20.82
N ARG A 41 16.97 -10.40 -20.97
CA ARG A 41 17.29 -11.78 -20.69
C ARG A 41 18.43 -11.89 -19.66
N ALA A 42 18.44 -13.01 -18.91
CA ALA A 42 19.53 -13.29 -17.99
C ALA A 42 20.92 -13.34 -18.67
N ALA A 43 20.95 -13.60 -19.99
CA ALA A 43 22.18 -13.59 -20.78
C ALA A 43 22.74 -12.17 -21.02
N ASP A 44 21.91 -11.12 -20.89
CA ASP A 44 22.33 -9.72 -21.10
C ASP A 44 23.08 -9.19 -19.87
N ASP A 45 22.49 -9.40 -18.67
CA ASP A 45 23.07 -9.04 -17.37
C ASP A 45 22.41 -9.82 -16.25
N VAL A 46 23.10 -10.85 -15.74
CA VAL A 46 22.59 -11.71 -14.64
C VAL A 46 22.44 -10.93 -13.34
N ALA A 47 23.42 -10.08 -13.02
CA ALA A 47 23.42 -9.31 -11.77
C ALA A 47 22.37 -8.22 -11.77
N GLY A 48 22.32 -7.44 -12.85
CA GLY A 48 21.31 -6.38 -13.03
C GLY A 48 19.90 -6.93 -13.04
N LEU A 49 19.65 -8.04 -13.72
CA LEU A 49 18.33 -8.69 -13.70
C LEU A 49 17.92 -9.18 -12.32
N ALA A 50 18.83 -9.81 -11.56
CA ALA A 50 18.52 -10.29 -10.21
C ALA A 50 18.16 -9.14 -9.26
N ILE A 51 18.89 -8.02 -9.32
CA ILE A 51 18.59 -6.82 -8.54
C ILE A 51 17.24 -6.21 -8.97
N SER A 52 17.01 -6.06 -10.27
CA SER A 52 15.76 -5.52 -10.82
C SER A 52 14.54 -6.35 -10.38
N GLU A 53 14.60 -7.69 -10.45
CA GLU A 53 13.50 -8.54 -10.01
C GLU A 53 13.27 -8.45 -8.49
N ALA A 54 14.32 -8.29 -7.67
CA ALA A 54 14.19 -8.01 -6.25
C ALA A 54 13.48 -6.67 -6.00
N LEU A 55 13.94 -5.58 -6.66
CA LEU A 55 13.30 -4.27 -6.57
C LEU A 55 11.83 -4.30 -7.01
N ARG A 56 11.51 -4.99 -8.08
CA ARG A 56 10.12 -5.15 -8.57
C ARG A 56 9.25 -5.94 -7.59
N SER A 57 9.82 -6.96 -6.93
CA SER A 57 9.15 -7.66 -5.84
C SER A 57 8.81 -6.70 -4.70
N ASP A 58 9.79 -5.92 -4.25
CA ASP A 58 9.61 -4.94 -3.17
C ASP A 58 8.57 -3.87 -3.54
N ILE A 59 8.63 -3.32 -4.75
CA ILE A 59 7.64 -2.36 -5.25
C ILE A 59 6.22 -2.95 -5.21
N ARG A 60 6.03 -4.21 -5.60
CA ARG A 60 4.72 -4.87 -5.55
C ARG A 60 4.22 -5.03 -4.12
N VAL A 61 5.09 -5.44 -3.21
CA VAL A 61 4.75 -5.60 -1.78
C VAL A 61 4.43 -4.25 -1.15
N LEU A 62 5.23 -3.20 -1.41
CA LEU A 62 4.96 -1.85 -0.90
C LEU A 62 3.65 -1.27 -1.44
N ARG A 63 3.30 -1.53 -2.70
CA ARG A 63 1.98 -1.18 -3.26
C ARG A 63 0.84 -1.90 -2.55
N GLN A 64 1.04 -3.16 -2.13
CA GLN A 64 0.07 -3.85 -1.28
C GLN A 64 0.00 -3.20 0.10
N GLY A 65 1.14 -2.81 0.69
CA GLY A 65 1.20 -2.05 1.94
C GLY A 65 0.41 -0.73 1.89
N VAL A 66 0.47 -0.02 0.76
CA VAL A 66 -0.36 1.18 0.52
C VAL A 66 -1.86 0.83 0.54
N ARG A 67 -2.28 -0.26 -0.09
CA ARG A 67 -3.70 -0.70 -0.03
C ARG A 67 -4.11 -1.06 1.38
N ASN A 68 -3.28 -1.82 2.10
CA ASN A 68 -3.54 -2.20 3.49
C ASN A 68 -3.67 -0.97 4.42
N LEU A 69 -2.87 0.09 4.19
CA LEU A 69 -3.01 1.35 4.93
C LEU A 69 -4.33 2.06 4.63
N ASN A 70 -4.77 2.08 3.36
CA ASN A 70 -6.06 2.67 3.00
C ASN A 70 -7.23 1.90 3.63
N ASP A 71 -7.15 0.57 3.71
CA ASP A 71 -8.12 -0.26 4.41
C ASP A 71 -8.12 0.07 5.91
N GLY A 72 -6.94 0.26 6.50
CA GLY A 72 -6.77 0.71 7.88
C GLY A 72 -7.37 2.10 8.14
N ILE A 73 -7.16 3.05 7.22
CA ILE A 73 -7.78 4.38 7.31
C ILE A 73 -9.31 4.25 7.25
N SER A 74 -9.83 3.41 6.37
CA SER A 74 -11.27 3.18 6.24
C SER A 74 -11.86 2.59 7.53
N LEU A 75 -11.16 1.65 8.17
CA LEU A 75 -11.53 1.09 9.46
C LEU A 75 -11.59 2.17 10.54
N ILE A 76 -10.55 3.02 10.62
CA ILE A 76 -10.51 4.12 11.61
C ILE A 76 -11.63 5.12 11.38
N ASN A 77 -11.97 5.44 10.13
CA ASN A 77 -13.08 6.33 9.82
C ASN A 77 -14.42 5.77 10.29
N VAL A 78 -14.63 4.45 10.21
CA VAL A 78 -15.84 3.79 10.76
C VAL A 78 -15.87 3.91 12.29
N VAL A 79 -14.74 3.66 12.96
CA VAL A 79 -14.61 3.82 14.41
C VAL A 79 -14.89 5.26 14.82
N GLU A 80 -14.27 6.23 14.16
CA GLU A 80 -14.45 7.66 14.48
C GLU A 80 -15.89 8.11 14.27
N GLY A 81 -16.53 7.68 13.18
CA GLY A 81 -17.94 7.95 12.92
C GLY A 81 -18.83 7.45 14.04
N ALA A 82 -18.65 6.20 14.47
CA ALA A 82 -19.42 5.61 15.55
C ALA A 82 -19.17 6.30 16.91
N LEU A 83 -17.91 6.62 17.23
CA LEU A 83 -17.57 7.37 18.46
C LEU A 83 -18.15 8.78 18.44
N ASN A 84 -18.28 9.40 17.27
CA ASN A 84 -18.91 10.71 17.13
C ASN A 84 -20.41 10.65 17.41
N GLU A 85 -21.11 9.65 16.91
CA GLU A 85 -22.54 9.42 17.21
C GLU A 85 -22.76 9.13 18.69
N GLN A 86 -21.91 8.29 19.31
CA GLN A 86 -21.96 8.06 20.75
C GLN A 86 -21.72 9.34 21.56
N SER A 87 -20.75 10.19 21.14
CA SER A 87 -20.51 11.47 21.78
C SER A 87 -21.74 12.38 21.68
N GLY A 88 -22.44 12.40 20.56
CA GLY A 88 -23.69 13.13 20.40
C GLY A 88 -24.78 12.65 21.38
N ALA A 89 -24.94 11.33 21.53
CA ALA A 89 -25.87 10.74 22.48
C ALA A 89 -25.50 11.09 23.94
N VAL A 90 -24.20 11.04 24.30
CA VAL A 90 -23.71 11.41 25.64
C VAL A 90 -23.92 12.90 25.94
N ILE A 91 -23.75 13.79 24.95
CA ILE A 91 -24.07 15.22 25.09
C ILE A 91 -25.57 15.38 25.36
N ARG A 92 -26.44 14.63 24.68
CA ARG A 92 -27.87 14.65 24.93
C ARG A 92 -28.22 14.15 26.33
N LEU A 93 -27.53 13.10 26.81
CA LEU A 93 -27.65 12.66 28.21
C LEU A 93 -27.30 13.76 29.21
N LYS A 94 -26.25 14.53 28.92
CA LYS A 94 -25.84 15.69 29.75
C LYS A 94 -26.91 16.78 29.81
N GLU A 95 -27.56 17.08 28.68
CA GLU A 95 -28.67 18.02 28.64
C GLU A 95 -29.83 17.57 29.54
N LEU A 96 -30.22 16.29 29.42
CA LEU A 96 -31.30 15.70 30.22
C LEU A 96 -30.97 15.68 31.70
N ALA A 97 -29.73 15.31 32.06
CA ALA A 97 -29.25 15.34 33.44
C ALA A 97 -29.26 16.77 34.02
N THR A 98 -28.84 17.77 33.20
CA THR A 98 -28.90 19.18 33.60
C THR A 98 -30.34 19.64 33.81
N GLN A 99 -31.24 19.24 32.95
CA GLN A 99 -32.67 19.52 33.11
C GLN A 99 -33.23 18.86 34.36
N GLY A 100 -32.85 17.59 34.62
CA GLY A 100 -33.19 16.83 35.83
C GLY A 100 -32.64 17.42 37.11
N ALA A 101 -31.53 18.13 37.08
CA ALA A 101 -30.94 18.80 38.25
C ALA A 101 -31.71 20.07 38.68
N SER A 102 -32.65 20.56 37.86
CA SER A 102 -33.52 21.68 38.25
C SER A 102 -34.57 21.27 39.26
N GLU A 103 -34.71 22.00 40.37
CA GLU A 103 -35.74 21.74 41.39
C GLU A 103 -37.15 22.10 40.92
N THR A 104 -37.30 22.74 39.74
CA THR A 104 -38.60 23.11 39.20
C THR A 104 -39.38 21.95 38.61
N LEU A 105 -38.74 20.79 38.40
CA LEU A 105 -39.36 19.60 37.83
C LEU A 105 -40.05 18.73 38.90
N GLY A 106 -41.25 18.27 38.59
CA GLY A 106 -41.97 17.29 39.38
C GLY A 106 -41.48 15.85 39.19
N ALA A 107 -41.98 14.92 39.97
CA ALA A 107 -41.59 13.52 39.89
C ALA A 107 -42.04 12.84 38.57
N SER A 108 -43.14 13.27 37.99
CA SER A 108 -43.66 12.75 36.72
C SER A 108 -42.78 13.13 35.54
N GLU A 109 -42.37 14.38 35.49
CA GLU A 109 -41.45 14.90 34.44
C GLU A 109 -40.10 14.23 34.54
N ARG A 110 -39.54 14.03 35.75
CA ARG A 110 -38.29 13.31 35.96
C ARG A 110 -38.40 11.83 35.52
N GLN A 111 -39.53 11.17 35.71
CA GLN A 111 -39.76 9.81 35.22
C GLN A 111 -39.70 9.77 33.68
N THR A 112 -40.25 10.80 33.01
CA THR A 112 -40.17 10.90 31.55
C THR A 112 -38.72 11.10 31.06
N LEU A 113 -37.94 11.95 31.77
CA LEU A 113 -36.51 12.08 31.45
C LEU A 113 -35.75 10.76 31.64
N ASN A 114 -36.02 9.98 32.67
CA ASN A 114 -35.39 8.68 32.85
C ASN A 114 -35.68 7.71 31.70
N LEU A 115 -36.86 7.74 31.09
CA LEU A 115 -37.17 6.92 29.91
C LEU A 115 -36.32 7.32 28.71
N GLU A 116 -36.12 8.65 28.48
CA GLU A 116 -35.27 9.13 27.40
C GLU A 116 -33.80 8.76 27.66
N ILE A 117 -33.32 8.91 28.90
CA ILE A 117 -31.96 8.49 29.30
C ILE A 117 -31.76 7.00 29.05
N ALA A 118 -32.69 6.15 29.44
CA ALA A 118 -32.59 4.71 29.19
C ALA A 118 -32.57 4.37 27.70
N SER A 119 -33.35 5.09 26.89
CA SER A 119 -33.35 4.91 25.43
C SER A 119 -32.05 5.33 24.79
N LEU A 120 -31.44 6.43 25.24
CA LEU A 120 -30.14 6.90 24.74
C LEU A 120 -28.99 5.97 25.16
N ALA A 121 -29.03 5.43 26.39
CA ALA A 121 -28.07 4.43 26.86
C ALA A 121 -28.15 3.15 25.99
N ALA A 122 -29.38 2.68 25.69
CA ALA A 122 -29.57 1.55 24.78
C ALA A 122 -29.10 1.83 23.34
N GLU A 123 -29.24 3.07 22.88
CA GLU A 123 -28.72 3.45 21.56
C GLU A 123 -27.18 3.46 21.51
N ILE A 124 -26.50 3.90 22.59
CA ILE A 124 -25.06 3.80 22.71
C ILE A 124 -24.61 2.33 22.67
N ASP A 125 -25.31 1.43 23.37
CA ASP A 125 -25.03 -0.01 23.34
C ASP A 125 -25.25 -0.58 21.93
N ARG A 126 -26.34 -0.16 21.26
CA ARG A 126 -26.62 -0.58 19.89
C ARG A 126 -25.49 -0.15 18.92
N ILE A 127 -25.05 1.10 19.02
CA ILE A 127 -23.93 1.60 18.20
C ILE A 127 -22.66 0.77 18.46
N ALA A 128 -22.35 0.49 19.73
CA ALA A 128 -21.19 -0.32 20.08
C ALA A 128 -21.25 -1.74 19.50
N ALA A 129 -22.45 -2.36 19.51
CA ALA A 129 -22.65 -3.73 19.03
C ALA A 129 -22.75 -3.84 17.51
N THR A 130 -23.27 -2.80 16.82
CA THR A 130 -23.50 -2.83 15.37
C THR A 130 -22.35 -2.22 14.56
N THR A 131 -21.39 -1.55 15.20
CA THR A 131 -20.24 -0.98 14.49
C THR A 131 -19.26 -2.09 14.16
N GLU A 132 -19.25 -2.48 12.88
CA GLU A 132 -18.37 -3.53 12.38
C GLU A 132 -17.64 -3.09 11.10
N PHE A 133 -16.49 -3.69 10.87
CA PHE A 133 -15.74 -3.59 9.62
C PHE A 133 -15.34 -4.98 9.17
N ASN A 134 -15.79 -5.38 7.99
CA ASN A 134 -15.56 -6.72 7.44
C ASN A 134 -15.97 -7.85 8.43
N SER A 135 -17.19 -7.76 8.99
CA SER A 135 -17.75 -8.69 9.96
C SER A 135 -16.97 -8.80 11.30
N ARG A 136 -16.17 -7.80 11.61
CA ARG A 136 -15.46 -7.69 12.88
C ARG A 136 -15.97 -6.47 13.63
N THR A 137 -16.50 -6.68 14.82
CA THR A 137 -16.94 -5.60 15.72
C THR A 137 -15.73 -4.80 16.20
N LEU A 138 -15.88 -3.49 16.33
CA LEU A 138 -14.76 -2.59 16.61
C LEU A 138 -14.85 -1.93 18.00
N LEU A 139 -16.07 -1.74 18.53
CA LEU A 139 -16.33 -0.99 19.77
C LEU A 139 -16.74 -1.89 20.95
N ASP A 140 -16.66 -3.20 20.78
CA ASP A 140 -16.94 -4.20 21.81
C ASP A 140 -15.77 -4.50 22.76
N GLY A 141 -14.64 -3.82 22.56
CA GLY A 141 -13.36 -4.05 23.26
C GLY A 141 -12.34 -4.84 22.45
N SER A 142 -12.68 -5.25 21.22
CA SER A 142 -11.75 -5.97 20.33
C SER A 142 -10.52 -5.14 19.95
N LEU A 143 -10.58 -3.80 20.07
CA LEU A 143 -9.47 -2.86 19.84
C LEU A 143 -8.71 -2.50 21.11
N ALA A 144 -9.00 -3.13 22.26
CA ALA A 144 -8.26 -2.89 23.49
C ALA A 144 -6.85 -3.50 23.43
N GLN A 145 -5.90 -2.88 24.09
CA GLN A 145 -4.53 -3.40 24.21
C GLN A 145 -4.47 -4.72 24.99
N SER A 146 -5.45 -4.98 25.89
CA SER A 146 -5.57 -6.19 26.70
C SER A 146 -5.97 -7.44 25.93
N VAL A 147 -6.37 -7.31 24.67
CA VAL A 147 -6.77 -8.42 23.80
C VAL A 147 -5.56 -9.33 23.53
N GLN A 148 -5.78 -10.65 23.48
CA GLN A 148 -4.73 -11.62 23.23
C GLN A 148 -4.04 -11.33 21.89
N ALA A 149 -2.72 -11.55 21.84
CA ALA A 149 -1.90 -11.24 20.67
C ALA A 149 -2.38 -11.94 19.37
N SER A 150 -3.07 -13.06 19.47
CA SER A 150 -3.66 -13.80 18.34
C SER A 150 -4.88 -13.12 17.73
N GLU A 151 -5.54 -12.24 18.46
CA GLU A 151 -6.77 -11.55 18.04
C GLU A 151 -6.54 -10.08 17.68
N GLN A 152 -5.35 -9.57 17.96
CA GLN A 152 -4.97 -8.20 17.63
C GLN A 152 -4.96 -7.94 16.13
N ILE A 153 -5.29 -6.72 15.76
CA ILE A 153 -5.33 -6.28 14.37
C ILE A 153 -4.00 -5.67 13.98
N PHE A 154 -3.32 -6.32 13.05
CA PHE A 154 -2.08 -5.83 12.47
C PHE A 154 -2.27 -5.39 11.03
N ILE A 155 -1.76 -4.21 10.69
CA ILE A 155 -1.68 -3.73 9.31
C ILE A 155 -0.25 -3.91 8.84
N GLN A 156 -0.04 -4.81 7.87
CA GLN A 156 1.26 -5.04 7.26
C GLN A 156 1.55 -3.95 6.23
N ILE A 157 2.69 -3.26 6.37
CA ILE A 157 3.12 -2.14 5.52
C ILE A 157 4.48 -2.35 4.87
N GLY A 158 5.34 -3.17 5.47
CA GLY A 158 6.69 -3.46 4.98
C GLY A 158 6.81 -4.82 4.30
N THR A 159 8.02 -5.10 3.80
CA THR A 159 8.37 -6.34 3.08
C THR A 159 8.71 -7.49 4.02
N ASP A 160 9.02 -7.19 5.29
CA ASP A 160 9.52 -8.15 6.27
C ASP A 160 8.44 -8.57 7.28
N SER A 161 8.68 -9.69 7.96
CA SER A 161 7.85 -10.18 9.07
C SER A 161 8.14 -9.49 10.41
N GLN A 162 9.07 -8.52 10.45
CA GLN A 162 9.46 -7.82 11.66
C GLN A 162 8.34 -6.90 12.18
N SER A 163 8.37 -6.61 13.47
CA SER A 163 7.39 -5.72 14.12
C SER A 163 7.39 -4.31 13.54
N ALA A 164 8.54 -3.82 13.05
CA ALA A 164 8.66 -2.52 12.40
C ALA A 164 7.91 -2.44 11.05
N SER A 165 7.67 -3.58 10.40
CA SER A 165 6.98 -3.67 9.12
C SER A 165 5.46 -3.78 9.25
N ARG A 166 4.92 -3.70 10.47
CA ARG A 166 3.48 -3.77 10.75
C ARG A 166 3.08 -2.78 11.84
N ILE A 167 1.86 -2.28 11.76
CA ILE A 167 1.27 -1.41 12.78
C ILE A 167 0.21 -2.21 13.52
N ASN A 168 0.31 -2.23 14.85
CA ASN A 168 -0.66 -2.88 15.72
C ASN A 168 -1.72 -1.85 16.13
N LEU A 169 -2.94 -2.02 15.63
CA LEU A 169 -4.06 -1.12 15.94
C LEU A 169 -4.47 -1.17 17.40
N ASN A 170 -4.42 -2.33 18.05
CA ASN A 170 -4.78 -2.48 19.44
C ASN A 170 -3.88 -1.70 20.39
N THR A 171 -2.57 -1.64 20.08
CA THR A 171 -1.60 -0.88 20.88
C THR A 171 -1.74 0.63 20.66
N GLU A 172 -2.06 1.03 19.41
CA GLU A 172 -2.10 2.44 19.03
C GLU A 172 -3.44 3.09 19.39
N LEU A 173 -4.55 2.42 19.18
CA LEU A 173 -5.89 2.92 19.47
C LEU A 173 -6.25 2.73 20.93
N ASN A 174 -5.96 1.55 21.47
CA ASN A 174 -6.31 1.11 22.84
C ASN A 174 -7.75 1.50 23.25
N ILE A 175 -8.71 1.21 22.37
CA ILE A 175 -10.11 1.50 22.62
C ILE A 175 -10.68 0.30 23.38
N SER A 176 -11.00 0.51 24.65
CA SER A 176 -11.82 -0.41 25.44
C SER A 176 -13.27 -0.43 24.87
N ALA A 177 -14.08 -1.39 25.30
CA ALA A 177 -15.49 -1.39 24.91
C ALA A 177 -16.13 -0.03 25.22
N SER A 178 -16.87 0.52 24.26
CA SER A 178 -17.57 1.80 24.42
C SER A 178 -19.08 1.62 24.62
N ASN A 179 -19.46 0.56 25.35
CA ASN A 179 -20.83 0.34 25.75
C ASN A 179 -21.20 1.14 27.03
N SER A 180 -22.49 1.26 27.32
CA SER A 180 -23.00 2.02 28.46
C SER A 180 -22.40 1.57 29.79
N THR A 181 -22.10 0.29 29.94
CA THR A 181 -21.52 -0.29 31.17
C THR A 181 -20.07 0.17 31.36
N GLN A 182 -19.24 0.15 30.32
CA GLN A 182 -17.84 0.55 30.40
C GLN A 182 -17.68 2.08 30.49
N LEU A 183 -18.62 2.81 29.92
CA LEU A 183 -18.69 4.27 30.06
C LEU A 183 -19.25 4.72 31.41
N GLY A 184 -19.75 3.80 32.25
CA GLY A 184 -20.32 4.10 33.56
C GLY A 184 -21.71 4.76 33.52
N ILE A 185 -22.38 4.69 32.36
CA ILE A 185 -23.68 5.37 32.14
C ILE A 185 -24.88 4.45 32.13
N ASN A 186 -24.71 3.13 32.41
CA ASN A 186 -25.78 2.13 32.38
C ASN A 186 -26.82 2.31 33.50
N ASN A 187 -26.48 2.93 34.62
CA ASN A 187 -27.32 3.12 35.79
C ASN A 187 -27.63 4.59 36.07
N LEU A 188 -27.55 5.45 35.04
CA LEU A 188 -27.92 6.85 35.22
C LEU A 188 -29.38 7.00 35.63
N SER A 189 -29.60 7.84 36.65
CA SER A 189 -30.93 8.18 37.14
C SER A 189 -31.03 9.69 37.38
N VAL A 190 -32.15 10.25 37.03
CA VAL A 190 -32.50 11.65 37.33
C VAL A 190 -33.76 11.75 38.18
N SER A 191 -34.02 10.72 38.99
CA SER A 191 -35.18 10.66 39.86
C SER A 191 -35.22 11.74 40.94
N THR A 192 -34.04 12.12 41.42
CA THR A 192 -33.87 13.26 42.37
C THR A 192 -32.87 14.28 41.79
N CYS A 193 -32.90 15.50 42.33
CA CYS A 193 -31.94 16.51 41.98
C CYS A 193 -30.48 16.06 42.28
N LYS A 194 -30.28 15.34 43.41
CA LYS A 194 -28.98 14.79 43.79
C LYS A 194 -28.51 13.71 42.82
N ASP A 195 -29.41 12.81 42.41
CA ASP A 195 -29.07 11.78 41.42
C ASP A 195 -28.67 12.40 40.09
N SER A 196 -29.39 13.45 39.65
CA SER A 196 -29.08 14.19 38.46
C SER A 196 -27.67 14.87 38.51
N GLN A 197 -27.27 15.38 39.66
CA GLN A 197 -25.95 15.94 39.89
C GLN A 197 -24.84 14.85 39.78
N SER A 198 -25.06 13.67 40.38
CA SER A 198 -24.14 12.54 40.27
C SER A 198 -24.06 12.05 38.82
N ALA A 199 -25.19 12.00 38.11
CA ALA A 199 -25.22 11.63 36.70
C ALA A 199 -24.44 12.58 35.81
N LEU A 200 -24.37 13.88 36.13
CA LEU A 200 -23.56 14.85 35.40
C LEU A 200 -22.04 14.55 35.49
N ASP A 201 -21.57 14.08 36.65
CA ASP A 201 -20.18 13.70 36.87
C ASP A 201 -19.83 12.41 36.10
N ASP A 202 -20.72 11.42 36.12
CA ASP A 202 -20.56 10.16 35.36
C ASP A 202 -20.55 10.44 33.87
N ILE A 203 -21.46 11.28 33.36
CA ILE A 203 -21.53 11.68 31.94
C ILE A 203 -20.28 12.48 31.53
N ALA A 204 -19.74 13.33 32.42
CA ALA A 204 -18.51 14.06 32.13
C ALA A 204 -17.33 13.10 31.95
N THR A 205 -17.21 12.09 32.79
CA THR A 205 -16.19 11.04 32.69
C THR A 205 -16.35 10.20 31.41
N ALA A 206 -17.58 9.83 31.05
CA ALA A 206 -17.89 9.12 29.82
C ALA A 206 -17.48 9.95 28.57
N LEU A 207 -17.78 11.24 28.56
CA LEU A 207 -17.42 12.14 27.47
C LEU A 207 -15.89 12.30 27.35
N GLU A 208 -15.18 12.37 28.47
CA GLU A 208 -13.71 12.39 28.49
C GLU A 208 -13.13 11.12 27.88
N THR A 209 -13.66 9.95 28.25
CA THR A 209 -13.24 8.65 27.72
C THR A 209 -13.46 8.57 26.20
N LEU A 210 -14.62 8.99 25.70
CA LEU A 210 -14.91 9.02 24.28
C LEU A 210 -14.00 10.00 23.51
N ASN A 211 -13.76 11.19 24.09
CA ASN A 211 -12.86 12.17 23.47
C ASN A 211 -11.41 11.66 23.43
N PHE A 212 -10.96 10.94 24.45
CA PHE A 212 -9.65 10.30 24.43
C PHE A 212 -9.55 9.22 23.35
N ALA A 213 -10.56 8.37 23.21
CA ALA A 213 -10.63 7.36 22.15
C ALA A 213 -10.62 8.00 20.76
N ARG A 214 -11.38 9.07 20.54
CA ARG A 214 -11.39 9.84 19.28
C ARG A 214 -10.02 10.50 19.02
N GLY A 215 -9.39 11.05 20.04
CA GLY A 215 -8.03 11.61 19.92
C GLY A 215 -7.01 10.55 19.49
N GLY A 216 -7.12 9.34 20.06
CA GLY A 216 -6.32 8.18 19.64
C GLY A 216 -6.56 7.80 18.17
N ALA A 217 -7.82 7.71 17.74
CA ALA A 217 -8.19 7.43 16.35
C ALA A 217 -7.59 8.46 15.39
N GLY A 218 -7.71 9.75 15.69
CA GLY A 218 -7.12 10.83 14.89
C GLY A 218 -5.59 10.77 14.83
N ALA A 219 -4.93 10.43 15.94
CA ALA A 219 -3.47 10.28 15.97
C ALA A 219 -3.00 9.13 15.08
N VAL A 220 -3.68 7.98 15.12
CA VAL A 220 -3.37 6.82 14.27
C VAL A 220 -3.65 7.12 12.80
N GLN A 221 -4.75 7.81 12.49
CA GLN A 221 -5.05 8.24 11.14
C GLN A 221 -3.94 9.14 10.56
N ASN A 222 -3.48 10.13 11.32
CA ASN A 222 -2.36 10.98 10.92
C ASN A 222 -1.07 10.17 10.70
N ARG A 223 -0.80 9.18 11.55
CA ARG A 223 0.35 8.28 11.39
C ARG A 223 0.23 7.46 10.10
N PHE A 224 -0.96 6.95 9.76
CA PHE A 224 -1.20 6.22 8.51
C PHE A 224 -0.97 7.10 7.28
N VAL A 225 -1.47 8.33 7.29
CA VAL A 225 -1.24 9.30 6.21
C VAL A 225 0.25 9.57 6.01
N LYS A 226 1.02 9.73 7.10
CA LYS A 226 2.47 9.89 7.03
C LYS A 226 3.17 8.65 6.51
N SER A 227 2.78 7.46 6.97
CA SER A 227 3.31 6.19 6.48
C SER A 227 3.02 5.99 4.99
N LEU A 228 1.81 6.34 4.54
CA LEU A 228 1.41 6.30 3.13
C LEU A 228 2.30 7.21 2.27
N GLY A 229 2.59 8.42 2.73
CA GLY A 229 3.53 9.33 2.08
C GLY A 229 4.93 8.73 1.97
N THR A 230 5.44 8.13 3.05
CA THR A 230 6.77 7.47 3.07
C THR A 230 6.82 6.29 2.10
N LEU A 231 5.80 5.43 2.07
CA LEU A 231 5.73 4.29 1.14
C LEU A 231 5.68 4.76 -0.31
N THR A 232 4.92 5.83 -0.59
CA THR A 232 4.82 6.38 -1.95
C THR A 232 6.17 6.89 -2.44
N VAL A 233 6.92 7.62 -1.60
CA VAL A 233 8.27 8.08 -1.92
C VAL A 233 9.23 6.90 -2.10
N ALA A 234 9.14 5.87 -1.24
CA ALA A 234 9.95 4.66 -1.38
C ALA A 234 9.68 3.95 -2.72
N ILE A 235 8.40 3.78 -3.09
CA ILE A 235 8.01 3.19 -4.38
C ILE A 235 8.57 4.00 -5.55
N GLN A 236 8.51 5.34 -5.51
CA GLN A 236 9.06 6.20 -6.54
C GLN A 236 10.57 6.01 -6.68
N ASN A 237 11.30 6.00 -5.57
CA ASN A 237 12.75 5.84 -5.58
C ASN A 237 13.17 4.44 -6.09
N LEU A 238 12.48 3.39 -5.65
CA LEU A 238 12.74 2.02 -6.12
C LEU A 238 12.39 1.87 -7.61
N THR A 239 11.31 2.51 -8.07
CA THR A 239 10.93 2.50 -9.48
C THR A 239 11.99 3.24 -10.33
N ALA A 240 12.50 4.37 -9.86
CA ALA A 240 13.58 5.09 -10.53
C ALA A 240 14.87 4.26 -10.57
N ALA A 241 15.20 3.55 -9.49
CA ALA A 241 16.35 2.64 -9.46
C ALA A 241 16.18 1.45 -10.43
N ASP A 242 15.00 0.85 -10.51
CA ASP A 242 14.69 -0.21 -11.47
C ASP A 242 14.83 0.28 -12.91
N SER A 243 14.30 1.49 -13.22
CA SER A 243 14.42 2.13 -14.52
C SER A 243 15.89 2.34 -14.94
N THR A 244 16.76 2.84 -14.04
CA THR A 244 18.19 3.02 -14.36
C THR A 244 18.93 1.71 -14.65
N LEU A 245 18.47 0.60 -14.07
CA LEU A 245 19.06 -0.71 -14.30
C LEU A 245 18.55 -1.35 -15.60
N ARG A 246 17.30 -1.16 -15.93
CA ARG A 246 16.61 -1.97 -16.93
C ARG A 246 16.15 -1.23 -18.18
N ASP A 247 15.82 0.06 -18.09
CA ASP A 247 15.30 0.79 -19.23
C ASP A 247 16.39 1.07 -20.27
N ALA A 248 16.01 1.01 -21.56
CA ALA A 248 16.87 1.34 -22.67
C ALA A 248 16.68 2.80 -23.08
N ASP A 249 17.77 3.49 -23.36
CA ASP A 249 17.71 4.75 -24.10
C ASP A 249 17.39 4.44 -25.57
N ILE A 250 16.14 4.74 -25.95
CA ILE A 250 15.64 4.47 -27.30
C ILE A 250 16.41 5.23 -28.36
N ALA A 251 16.90 6.43 -28.08
CA ALA A 251 17.65 7.22 -29.06
C ALA A 251 19.02 6.58 -29.33
N GLU A 252 19.72 6.13 -28.29
CA GLU A 252 20.99 5.41 -28.42
C GLU A 252 20.79 4.08 -29.16
N GLU A 253 19.76 3.30 -28.77
CA GLU A 253 19.51 1.99 -29.37
C GLU A 253 19.07 2.08 -30.85
N LEU A 254 18.33 3.14 -31.25
CA LEU A 254 18.02 3.43 -32.66
C LEU A 254 19.29 3.77 -33.47
N ALA A 255 20.21 4.53 -32.90
CA ALA A 255 21.48 4.83 -33.54
C ALA A 255 22.32 3.56 -33.73
N LEU A 256 22.34 2.67 -32.70
CA LEU A 256 23.00 1.35 -32.77
C LEU A 256 22.33 0.45 -33.80
N LEU A 257 21.02 0.42 -33.86
CA LEU A 257 20.27 -0.33 -34.87
C LEU A 257 20.65 0.09 -36.28
N THR A 258 20.58 1.39 -36.56
CA THR A 258 20.90 1.95 -37.86
C THR A 258 22.33 1.61 -38.27
N ARG A 259 23.28 1.78 -37.34
CA ARG A 259 24.69 1.41 -37.57
C ARG A 259 24.84 -0.08 -37.87
N ASN A 260 24.20 -0.96 -37.07
CA ASN A 260 24.31 -2.40 -37.26
C ASN A 260 23.64 -2.86 -38.56
N GLN A 261 22.54 -2.20 -39.00
CA GLN A 261 21.90 -2.45 -40.29
C GLN A 261 22.83 -2.09 -41.48
N ILE A 262 23.49 -0.92 -41.41
CA ILE A 262 24.47 -0.50 -42.45
C ILE A 262 25.62 -1.51 -42.51
N ILE A 263 26.15 -1.93 -41.36
CA ILE A 263 27.24 -2.91 -41.30
C ILE A 263 26.78 -4.28 -41.85
N ALA A 264 25.56 -4.73 -41.52
CA ALA A 264 25.02 -5.96 -42.07
C ALA A 264 24.88 -5.92 -43.57
N MET A 265 24.34 -4.83 -44.15
CA MET A 265 24.25 -4.63 -45.60
C MET A 265 25.62 -4.64 -46.26
N THR A 266 26.63 -3.97 -45.64
CA THR A 266 28.01 -3.97 -46.12
C THR A 266 28.60 -5.39 -46.06
N SER A 267 28.33 -6.15 -44.99
CA SER A 267 28.80 -7.52 -44.85
C SER A 267 28.21 -8.46 -45.92
N ILE A 268 26.93 -8.28 -46.29
CA ILE A 268 26.29 -9.00 -47.40
C ILE A 268 27.03 -8.71 -48.72
N SER A 269 27.30 -7.43 -49.01
CA SER A 269 28.05 -7.03 -50.20
C SER A 269 29.44 -7.63 -50.23
N MET A 270 30.15 -7.67 -49.09
CA MET A 270 31.46 -8.26 -48.95
C MET A 270 31.45 -9.79 -49.19
N VAL A 271 30.43 -10.50 -48.66
CA VAL A 271 30.27 -11.92 -48.96
C VAL A 271 30.08 -12.18 -50.46
N GLY A 272 29.26 -11.35 -51.12
CA GLY A 272 29.11 -11.39 -52.59
C GLY A 272 30.45 -11.21 -53.31
N GLN A 273 31.21 -10.16 -52.93
CA GLN A 273 32.51 -9.84 -53.57
C GLN A 273 33.55 -10.95 -53.34
N THR A 274 33.61 -11.52 -52.13
CA THR A 274 34.56 -12.61 -51.83
C THR A 274 34.23 -13.92 -52.56
N ASN A 275 32.96 -14.14 -52.90
CA ASN A 275 32.56 -15.29 -53.71
C ASN A 275 32.88 -15.11 -55.18
N LEU A 276 32.72 -13.86 -55.73
CA LEU A 276 33.12 -13.53 -57.12
C LEU A 276 34.64 -13.67 -57.30
N ALA A 277 35.44 -13.19 -56.35
CA ALA A 277 36.91 -13.34 -56.40
C ALA A 277 37.37 -14.80 -56.43
N GLY A 278 36.57 -15.74 -55.92
CA GLY A 278 36.81 -17.18 -56.06
C GLY A 278 36.49 -17.71 -57.44
N GLN A 279 35.49 -17.15 -58.13
CA GLN A 279 35.11 -17.51 -59.49
C GLN A 279 36.12 -16.95 -60.51
N ASP A 280 36.56 -15.70 -60.35
CA ASP A 280 37.57 -15.10 -61.23
C ASP A 280 38.88 -15.91 -61.25
N LEU A 281 39.23 -16.59 -60.15
CA LEU A 281 40.38 -17.48 -60.08
C LEU A 281 40.17 -18.81 -60.87
N LEU A 282 38.92 -19.27 -60.96
CA LEU A 282 38.54 -20.47 -61.72
C LEU A 282 38.58 -20.19 -63.23
N ASP A 283 38.21 -18.96 -63.62
CA ASP A 283 38.16 -18.55 -65.03
C ASP A 283 39.58 -18.26 -65.60
N ILE A 284 40.59 -18.14 -64.78
CA ILE A 284 42.02 -17.94 -65.19
C ILE A 284 42.75 -19.28 -65.29
N LEU A 285 42.25 -20.37 -64.77
CA LEU A 285 42.85 -21.70 -64.72
C LEU A 285 42.35 -22.55 -65.90
#